data_e984944b715e6932606cca318a2dc209
#
_entry.id   e984944b715e6932606cca318a2dc209
#
_cell.length_a   1.000
_cell.length_b   1.000
_cell.length_c   1.000
_cell.angle_alpha   90.00
_cell.angle_beta   90.00
_cell.angle_gamma   90.00
#
_symmetry.space_group_name_H-M   'P 1'
#
loop_
_entity.id
_entity.type
_entity.pdbx_description
1 polymer ?
#
loop_
_entity_poly.entity_id
_entity_poly.type
_entity_poly.pdbx_seq_one_letter_code
_entity_poly.pdbx_strand_id
1 'polypeptide(L)'
;GTDGQSASSLLSTLSSWGSNHKLSGLCYLALRFKWNQDAFTGIPKVQAKIQGKKVVFYNSGLAAQTAAYKTNPAWCLLDYLTNERYGKGIAISEIDLQSFYDASVVCETQVTPYSGASDINIFDTNAAIDTSQKIIDNVREILKGCRGYLPYTNGKYKLIIETTGSAAITLTEDDIIGGYNLSIPTKNERYNRVIVGFVNPARNFQVDEVQFPPIDDSGLSTADKHATMKTADGGFLLEGRFTFKTLTSAYQAEEMAEVILRRSREALTLGINVSFDAYDLAIGDIVNITHSSLGFSAKAFRVMGLTFNEDFTIGLSLVEYQASHYTWASKAQVSSTPSTNLPNPFTIQPPASVTLSDQLIEYNDGTVIVA
;
A
#
# COMPACT_ATOMS: atom_id res chain seq x y z
N GLY A 1 8.40 23.09 8.92
CA GLY A 1 8.21 24.52 9.11
C GLY A 1 7.00 24.81 9.98
N THR A 2 7.12 25.75 10.87
CA THR A 2 6.04 26.25 11.73
C THR A 2 5.95 27.75 11.57
N ASP A 3 4.81 28.35 11.89
CA ASP A 3 4.64 29.82 11.80
C ASP A 3 5.51 30.54 12.84
N GLY A 4 5.82 29.91 13.96
CA GLY A 4 6.65 30.47 15.04
C GLY A 4 8.14 30.13 14.94
N GLN A 5 8.63 29.59 13.81
CA GLN A 5 10.04 29.23 13.70
C GLN A 5 10.97 30.45 13.69
N SER A 6 12.15 30.30 14.28
CA SER A 6 13.18 31.33 14.29
C SER A 6 14.01 31.28 13.00
N ALA A 7 14.65 32.41 12.67
CA ALA A 7 15.66 32.42 11.61
C ALA A 7 16.83 31.49 11.96
N SER A 8 17.39 30.83 10.95
CA SER A 8 18.52 29.91 11.15
C SER A 8 19.75 30.68 11.67
N SER A 9 20.27 30.27 12.82
CA SER A 9 21.50 30.84 13.37
C SER A 9 22.72 30.61 12.44
N LEU A 10 22.71 29.53 11.69
CA LEU A 10 23.76 29.23 10.72
C LEU A 10 23.74 30.20 9.54
N LEU A 11 22.54 30.49 9.00
CA LEU A 11 22.39 31.43 7.89
C LEU A 11 22.53 32.88 8.33
N SER A 12 22.27 33.20 9.61
CA SER A 12 22.43 34.54 10.18
C SER A 12 23.91 35.00 10.22
N THR A 13 24.86 34.11 9.91
CA THR A 13 26.26 34.52 9.68
C THR A 13 26.48 35.21 8.34
N LEU A 14 25.49 35.16 7.44
CA LEU A 14 25.53 35.83 6.16
C LEU A 14 24.95 37.24 6.30
N SER A 15 25.59 38.23 5.72
CA SER A 15 25.18 39.65 5.78
C SER A 15 23.78 39.90 5.20
N SER A 16 23.35 39.07 4.26
CA SER A 16 22.03 39.15 3.61
C SER A 16 20.91 38.41 4.35
N TRP A 17 21.21 37.70 5.47
CA TRP A 17 20.24 36.89 6.22
C TRP A 17 20.05 37.44 7.64
N GLY A 18 18.94 38.11 7.87
CA GLY A 18 18.63 38.71 9.19
C GLY A 18 17.57 37.91 9.96
N SER A 19 17.24 38.36 11.15
CA SER A 19 16.25 37.76 12.05
C SER A 19 14.85 37.66 11.46
N ASN A 20 14.53 38.45 10.45
CA ASN A 20 13.24 38.43 9.76
C ASN A 20 13.12 37.33 8.72
N HIS A 21 14.25 36.70 8.31
CA HIS A 21 14.25 35.61 7.32
C HIS A 21 13.96 34.27 8.00
N LYS A 22 12.76 34.18 8.59
CA LYS A 22 12.32 33.00 9.36
C LYS A 22 11.84 31.84 8.46
N LEU A 23 11.44 32.13 7.21
CA LEU A 23 10.82 31.16 6.29
C LEU A 23 9.64 30.44 6.95
N SER A 24 8.79 31.19 7.67
CA SER A 24 7.63 30.61 8.39
C SER A 24 6.79 29.73 7.47
N GLY A 25 6.36 28.58 8.00
CA GLY A 25 5.60 27.58 7.23
C GLY A 25 6.43 26.73 6.27
N LEU A 26 7.70 27.04 6.01
CA LEU A 26 8.57 26.28 5.12
C LEU A 26 9.52 25.38 5.92
N CYS A 27 9.61 24.10 5.53
CA CYS A 27 10.65 23.22 6.01
C CYS A 27 11.90 23.40 5.16
N TYR A 28 12.99 23.75 5.76
CA TYR A 28 14.27 23.94 5.07
C TYR A 28 15.44 23.35 5.86
N LEU A 29 16.50 23.03 5.17
CA LEU A 29 17.74 22.50 5.74
C LEU A 29 18.86 23.51 5.46
N ALA A 30 19.44 24.08 6.52
CA ALA A 30 20.61 24.95 6.43
C ALA A 30 21.88 24.14 6.67
N LEU A 31 22.79 24.16 5.71
CA LEU A 31 24.03 23.36 5.77
C LEU A 31 25.25 24.25 5.56
N ARG A 32 26.31 23.94 6.25
CA ARG A 32 27.62 24.55 6.09
C ARG A 32 28.66 23.47 5.81
N PHE A 33 29.28 23.50 4.65
CA PHE A 33 30.39 22.63 4.33
C PHE A 33 31.69 23.38 4.47
N LYS A 34 32.64 22.76 5.19
CA LYS A 34 34.03 23.20 5.18
C LYS A 34 34.76 22.38 4.15
N TRP A 35 35.35 23.07 3.18
CA TRP A 35 36.12 22.41 2.12
C TRP A 35 37.23 21.55 2.71
N ASN A 36 37.32 20.33 2.30
CA ASN A 36 38.39 19.40 2.63
C ASN A 36 38.62 18.50 1.40
N GLN A 37 39.74 18.71 0.74
CA GLN A 37 40.10 18.01 -0.49
C GLN A 37 40.21 16.49 -0.31
N ASP A 38 40.63 16.04 0.90
CA ASP A 38 40.77 14.62 1.20
C ASP A 38 39.42 13.94 1.51
N ALA A 39 38.41 14.72 1.91
CA ALA A 39 37.08 14.19 2.27
C ALA A 39 36.10 14.17 1.09
N PHE A 40 36.15 15.17 0.22
CA PHE A 40 35.27 15.25 -0.95
C PHE A 40 35.78 16.24 -2.00
N THR A 41 35.60 15.88 -3.26
CA THR A 41 36.11 16.66 -4.42
C THR A 41 35.08 17.65 -4.97
N GLY A 42 33.87 17.70 -4.45
CA GLY A 42 32.79 18.56 -4.90
C GLY A 42 31.73 18.78 -3.82
N ILE A 43 30.61 19.40 -4.19
CA ILE A 43 29.46 19.59 -3.30
C ILE A 43 28.85 18.22 -2.99
N PRO A 44 28.79 17.78 -1.71
CA PRO A 44 28.21 16.48 -1.36
C PRO A 44 26.73 16.46 -1.65
N LYS A 45 26.24 15.31 -2.13
CA LYS A 45 24.83 15.06 -2.32
C LYS A 45 24.18 14.88 -0.95
N VAL A 46 23.26 15.77 -0.59
CA VAL A 46 22.53 15.74 0.68
C VAL A 46 21.14 15.18 0.45
N GLN A 47 20.75 14.23 1.30
CA GLN A 47 19.42 13.69 1.38
C GLN A 47 18.91 13.81 2.81
N ALA A 48 17.62 14.12 2.96
CA ALA A 48 16.98 14.20 4.26
C ALA A 48 15.67 13.41 4.25
N LYS A 49 15.50 12.54 5.24
CA LYS A 49 14.19 11.92 5.51
C LYS A 49 13.35 12.91 6.29
N ILE A 50 12.21 13.29 5.75
CA ILE A 50 11.28 14.23 6.37
C ILE A 50 9.94 13.55 6.65
N GLN A 51 9.27 13.97 7.72
CA GLN A 51 7.85 13.71 7.87
C GLN A 51 7.09 14.61 6.90
N GLY A 52 6.05 14.05 6.26
CA GLY A 52 5.23 14.79 5.32
C GLY A 52 4.41 15.92 5.97
N LYS A 53 3.49 16.48 5.22
CA LYS A 53 2.60 17.55 5.69
C LYS A 53 1.77 17.07 6.88
N LYS A 54 1.55 17.97 7.85
CA LYS A 54 0.56 17.80 8.90
C LYS A 54 -0.83 18.02 8.31
N VAL A 55 -1.73 17.07 8.56
CA VAL A 55 -3.12 17.10 8.09
C VAL A 55 -4.09 17.23 9.24
N VAL A 56 -5.22 17.89 9.00
CA VAL A 56 -6.34 17.93 9.95
C VAL A 56 -7.00 16.56 9.94
N PHE A 57 -7.35 16.07 11.10
CA PHE A 57 -8.09 14.82 11.29
C PHE A 57 -9.28 15.06 12.21
N TYR A 58 -10.19 14.11 12.31
CA TYR A 58 -11.44 14.27 13.05
C TYR A 58 -11.57 13.17 14.10
N ASN A 59 -12.16 13.53 15.25
CA ASN A 59 -12.49 12.55 16.30
C ASN A 59 -13.85 11.88 16.07
N SER A 60 -14.26 10.99 16.96
CA SER A 60 -15.54 10.27 16.87
C SER A 60 -16.79 11.18 16.88
N GLY A 61 -16.68 12.38 17.41
CA GLY A 61 -17.73 13.41 17.37
C GLY A 61 -17.65 14.31 16.13
N LEU A 62 -16.83 13.93 15.12
CA LEU A 62 -16.58 14.70 13.91
C LEU A 62 -16.08 16.14 14.15
N ALA A 63 -15.42 16.37 15.27
CA ALA A 63 -14.75 17.63 15.56
C ALA A 63 -13.33 17.61 14.98
N ALA A 64 -12.99 18.67 14.25
CA ALA A 64 -11.66 18.86 13.69
C ALA A 64 -10.61 18.97 14.79
N GLN A 65 -9.52 18.23 14.64
CA GLN A 65 -8.38 18.23 15.55
C GLN A 65 -7.23 19.04 14.98
N THR A 66 -6.34 19.49 15.85
CA THR A 66 -5.12 20.20 15.44
C THR A 66 -4.32 19.37 14.45
N ALA A 67 -3.90 19.97 13.35
CA ALA A 67 -3.14 19.31 12.30
C ALA A 67 -1.88 18.61 12.85
N ALA A 68 -1.76 17.32 12.56
CA ALA A 68 -0.65 16.47 12.98
C ALA A 68 -0.10 15.65 11.80
N TYR A 69 1.11 15.14 11.94
CA TYR A 69 1.61 14.16 11.00
C TYR A 69 0.80 12.87 11.12
N LYS A 70 0.19 12.46 10.04
CA LYS A 70 -0.63 11.23 9.94
C LYS A 70 -0.24 10.47 8.69
N THR A 71 -0.18 9.15 8.83
CA THR A 71 0.01 8.21 7.72
C THR A 71 -1.30 7.53 7.31
N ASN A 72 -2.39 7.84 8.01
CA ASN A 72 -3.71 7.28 7.75
C ASN A 72 -4.23 7.74 6.38
N PRO A 73 -4.54 6.80 5.45
CA PRO A 73 -4.99 7.12 4.10
C PRO A 73 -6.24 8.00 4.05
N ALA A 74 -7.19 7.81 4.98
CA ALA A 74 -8.43 8.58 5.01
C ALA A 74 -8.16 10.07 5.24
N TRP A 75 -7.31 10.40 6.20
CA TRP A 75 -6.97 11.80 6.49
C TRP A 75 -6.08 12.43 5.44
N CYS A 76 -5.15 11.66 4.87
CA CYS A 76 -4.32 12.12 3.76
C CYS A 76 -5.17 12.41 2.51
N LEU A 77 -6.14 11.56 2.22
CA LEU A 77 -7.07 11.75 1.11
C LEU A 77 -8.00 12.94 1.35
N LEU A 78 -8.53 13.08 2.57
CA LEU A 78 -9.39 14.21 2.94
C LEU A 78 -8.65 15.55 2.74
N ASP A 79 -7.41 15.66 3.24
CA ASP A 79 -6.58 16.84 3.05
C ASP A 79 -6.36 17.13 1.55
N TYR A 80 -6.10 16.10 0.75
CA TYR A 80 -5.90 16.26 -0.69
C TYR A 80 -7.17 16.70 -1.42
N LEU A 81 -8.33 16.17 -1.03
CA LEU A 81 -9.61 16.56 -1.64
C LEU A 81 -10.02 17.99 -1.31
N THR A 82 -9.79 18.43 -0.07
CA THR A 82 -10.27 19.72 0.41
C THR A 82 -9.27 20.87 0.22
N ASN A 83 -8.01 20.59 -0.04
CA ASN A 83 -7.00 21.63 -0.20
C ASN A 83 -7.10 22.34 -1.55
N GLU A 84 -7.22 23.67 -1.53
CA GLU A 84 -7.37 24.50 -2.73
C GLU A 84 -6.04 24.69 -3.50
N ARG A 85 -4.90 24.58 -2.83
CA ARG A 85 -3.61 24.91 -3.43
C ARG A 85 -3.01 23.77 -4.27
N TYR A 86 -3.07 22.55 -3.76
CA TYR A 86 -2.45 21.37 -4.40
C TYR A 86 -3.43 20.21 -4.60
N GLY A 87 -4.63 20.32 -4.11
CA GLY A 87 -5.70 19.32 -4.19
C GLY A 87 -6.86 19.78 -5.07
N LYS A 88 -8.04 19.24 -4.83
CA LYS A 88 -9.24 19.52 -5.60
C LYS A 88 -9.97 20.78 -5.12
N GLY A 89 -9.85 21.18 -3.84
CA GLY A 89 -10.59 22.28 -3.24
C GLY A 89 -12.08 22.00 -3.05
N ILE A 90 -12.45 20.75 -2.76
CA ILE A 90 -13.83 20.36 -2.47
C ILE A 90 -14.23 20.94 -1.11
N ALA A 91 -15.40 21.56 -1.05
CA ALA A 91 -15.94 22.06 0.20
C ALA A 91 -16.21 20.90 1.18
N ILE A 92 -15.90 21.10 2.46
CA ILE A 92 -16.09 20.03 3.48
C ILE A 92 -17.57 19.61 3.60
N SER A 93 -18.51 20.46 3.21
CA SER A 93 -19.94 20.14 3.16
C SER A 93 -20.31 19.08 2.12
N GLU A 94 -19.48 18.94 1.08
CA GLU A 94 -19.62 17.91 0.03
C GLU A 94 -18.94 16.59 0.39
N ILE A 95 -18.37 16.50 1.58
CA ILE A 95 -17.71 15.29 2.10
C ILE A 95 -18.61 14.66 3.17
N ASP A 96 -18.77 13.35 3.11
CA ASP A 96 -19.35 12.56 4.18
C ASP A 96 -18.27 12.26 5.23
N LEU A 97 -18.11 13.17 6.20
CA LEU A 97 -17.07 13.06 7.24
C LEU A 97 -17.20 11.79 8.07
N GLN A 98 -18.43 11.27 8.28
CA GLN A 98 -18.62 10.04 9.04
C GLN A 98 -17.94 8.88 8.30
N SER A 99 -18.13 8.76 6.99
CA SER A 99 -17.50 7.71 6.19
C SER A 99 -15.97 7.78 6.21
N PHE A 100 -15.41 9.01 6.22
CA PHE A 100 -13.95 9.20 6.35
C PHE A 100 -13.44 8.82 7.74
N TYR A 101 -14.21 9.13 8.78
CA TYR A 101 -13.88 8.71 10.15
C TYR A 101 -13.90 7.18 10.26
N ASP A 102 -14.97 6.53 9.80
CA ASP A 102 -15.10 5.07 9.84
C ASP A 102 -13.99 4.38 9.04
N ALA A 103 -13.67 4.92 7.85
CA ALA A 103 -12.53 4.47 7.04
C ALA A 103 -11.20 4.63 7.78
N SER A 104 -11.03 5.72 8.54
CA SER A 104 -9.81 5.96 9.32
C SER A 104 -9.62 4.94 10.43
N VAL A 105 -10.71 4.55 11.08
CA VAL A 105 -10.71 3.49 12.13
C VAL A 105 -10.30 2.15 11.53
N VAL A 106 -10.84 1.80 10.35
CA VAL A 106 -10.43 0.59 9.64
C VAL A 106 -8.93 0.64 9.31
N CYS A 107 -8.43 1.76 8.78
CA CYS A 107 -7.02 1.90 8.42
C CYS A 107 -6.07 1.79 9.63
N GLU A 108 -6.49 2.24 10.81
CA GLU A 108 -5.72 2.18 12.05
C GLU A 108 -5.89 0.85 12.82
N THR A 109 -6.63 -0.13 12.26
CA THR A 109 -6.69 -1.48 12.84
C THR A 109 -5.29 -2.05 12.98
N GLN A 110 -4.96 -2.49 14.21
CA GLN A 110 -3.63 -3.03 14.50
C GLN A 110 -3.53 -4.49 14.05
N VAL A 111 -2.47 -4.80 13.34
CA VAL A 111 -2.18 -6.15 12.84
C VAL A 111 -0.72 -6.51 13.12
N THR A 112 -0.48 -7.77 13.48
CA THR A 112 0.88 -8.27 13.71
C THR A 112 1.51 -8.70 12.39
N PRO A 113 2.55 -8.03 11.89
CA PRO A 113 3.11 -8.30 10.57
C PRO A 113 3.78 -9.69 10.50
N TYR A 114 4.51 -10.09 11.53
CA TYR A 114 5.10 -11.42 11.67
C TYR A 114 5.23 -11.80 13.16
N SER A 115 5.40 -13.06 13.45
CA SER A 115 5.49 -13.56 14.83
C SER A 115 6.60 -12.86 15.63
N GLY A 116 6.23 -12.23 16.74
CA GLY A 116 7.14 -11.50 17.62
C GLY A 116 7.40 -10.04 17.22
N ALA A 117 6.78 -9.53 16.16
CA ALA A 117 6.84 -8.12 15.81
C ALA A 117 5.86 -7.27 16.64
N SER A 118 6.16 -5.97 16.72
CA SER A 118 5.18 -4.99 17.17
C SER A 118 4.09 -4.81 16.12
N ASP A 119 2.87 -4.56 16.58
CA ASP A 119 1.74 -4.32 15.69
C ASP A 119 1.94 -3.05 14.83
N ILE A 120 1.39 -3.09 13.65
CA ILE A 120 1.36 -2.00 12.68
C ILE A 120 -0.08 -1.71 12.28
N ASN A 121 -0.33 -0.53 11.74
CA ASN A 121 -1.62 -0.25 11.10
C ASN A 121 -1.80 -1.13 9.87
N ILE A 122 -3.03 -1.58 9.62
CA ILE A 122 -3.31 -2.38 8.42
C ILE A 122 -3.07 -1.58 7.13
N PHE A 123 -3.34 -0.27 7.15
CA PHE A 123 -3.06 0.63 6.04
C PHE A 123 -2.36 1.90 6.50
N ASP A 124 -1.20 2.17 5.90
CA ASP A 124 -0.49 3.44 5.98
C ASP A 124 -0.25 3.98 4.58
N THR A 125 -0.25 5.29 4.45
CA THR A 125 0.04 5.99 3.20
C THR A 125 1.22 6.94 3.40
N ASN A 126 2.23 6.80 2.56
CA ASN A 126 3.39 7.68 2.52
C ASN A 126 3.73 7.96 1.05
N ALA A 127 3.33 9.11 0.55
CA ALA A 127 3.53 9.46 -0.85
C ALA A 127 3.98 10.91 -1.04
N ALA A 128 4.71 11.14 -2.10
CA ALA A 128 4.88 12.47 -2.65
C ALA A 128 3.81 12.70 -3.72
N ILE A 129 2.95 13.68 -3.52
CA ILE A 129 1.93 14.06 -4.49
C ILE A 129 2.57 14.93 -5.56
N ASP A 130 2.48 14.49 -6.80
CA ASP A 130 2.92 15.24 -7.97
C ASP A 130 1.76 16.10 -8.50
N THR A 131 1.88 17.41 -8.35
CA THR A 131 0.85 18.36 -8.79
C THR A 131 0.81 18.56 -10.31
N SER A 132 1.76 18.00 -11.06
CA SER A 132 1.71 17.97 -12.52
C SER A 132 0.77 16.89 -13.06
N GLN A 133 0.43 15.89 -12.24
CA GLN A 133 -0.50 14.83 -12.58
C GLN A 133 -1.95 15.28 -12.37
N LYS A 134 -2.87 14.58 -13.02
CA LYS A 134 -4.30 14.82 -12.80
C LYS A 134 -4.68 14.46 -11.36
N ILE A 135 -5.55 15.25 -10.76
CA ILE A 135 -6.02 15.04 -9.38
C ILE A 135 -6.59 13.63 -9.19
N ILE A 136 -7.37 13.16 -10.16
CA ILE A 136 -7.98 11.82 -10.10
C ILE A 136 -6.93 10.70 -10.05
N ASP A 137 -5.79 10.87 -10.71
CA ASP A 137 -4.72 9.85 -10.71
C ASP A 137 -4.04 9.78 -9.34
N ASN A 138 -3.78 10.93 -8.71
CA ASN A 138 -3.29 10.98 -7.33
C ASN A 138 -4.30 10.40 -6.33
N VAL A 139 -5.59 10.69 -6.50
CA VAL A 139 -6.67 10.11 -5.68
C VAL A 139 -6.68 8.58 -5.83
N ARG A 140 -6.60 8.07 -7.06
CA ARG A 140 -6.56 6.63 -7.34
C ARG A 140 -5.35 5.94 -6.71
N GLU A 141 -4.17 6.59 -6.72
CA GLU A 141 -2.98 6.02 -6.08
C GLU A 141 -3.14 5.91 -4.56
N ILE A 142 -3.77 6.89 -3.90
CA ILE A 142 -4.06 6.80 -2.46
C ILE A 142 -5.08 5.70 -2.19
N LEU A 143 -6.20 5.69 -2.91
CA LEU A 143 -7.27 4.69 -2.77
C LEU A 143 -6.77 3.27 -3.02
N LYS A 144 -5.95 3.08 -4.05
CA LYS A 144 -5.35 1.81 -4.40
C LYS A 144 -4.51 1.24 -3.25
N GLY A 145 -3.76 2.10 -2.54
CA GLY A 145 -2.91 1.69 -1.41
C GLY A 145 -3.68 1.20 -0.18
N CYS A 146 -4.95 1.58 -0.03
CA CYS A 146 -5.79 1.18 1.11
C CYS A 146 -7.04 0.39 0.72
N ARG A 147 -7.14 -0.12 -0.50
CA ARG A 147 -8.35 -0.80 -1.03
C ARG A 147 -9.60 0.08 -0.90
N GLY A 148 -9.45 1.37 -1.18
CA GLY A 148 -10.49 2.37 -0.98
C GLY A 148 -11.34 2.61 -2.22
N TYR A 149 -12.61 2.95 -2.02
CA TYR A 149 -13.54 3.46 -3.02
C TYR A 149 -14.03 4.84 -2.59
N LEU A 150 -14.24 5.72 -3.56
CA LEU A 150 -14.72 7.09 -3.31
C LEU A 150 -15.96 7.38 -4.16
N PRO A 151 -17.11 6.73 -3.90
CA PRO A 151 -18.34 7.04 -4.59
C PRO A 151 -18.86 8.43 -4.23
N TYR A 152 -19.56 9.05 -5.19
CA TYR A 152 -20.33 10.26 -4.97
C TYR A 152 -21.81 9.88 -4.87
N THR A 153 -22.36 9.98 -3.67
CA THR A 153 -23.73 9.55 -3.37
C THR A 153 -24.42 10.61 -2.51
N ASN A 154 -25.67 10.92 -2.82
CA ASN A 154 -26.48 11.91 -2.09
C ASN A 154 -25.78 13.28 -1.96
N GLY A 155 -25.09 13.74 -3.03
CA GLY A 155 -24.41 15.02 -3.04
C GLY A 155 -23.11 15.07 -2.25
N LYS A 156 -22.58 13.93 -1.80
CA LYS A 156 -21.34 13.86 -0.99
C LYS A 156 -20.41 12.76 -1.47
N TYR A 157 -19.12 13.01 -1.32
CA TYR A 157 -18.07 11.99 -1.48
C TYR A 157 -17.99 11.14 -0.21
N LYS A 158 -18.13 9.83 -0.36
CA LYS A 158 -17.98 8.84 0.71
C LYS A 158 -16.68 8.07 0.53
N LEU A 159 -15.95 7.82 1.61
CA LEU A 159 -14.81 6.92 1.58
C LEU A 159 -15.20 5.57 2.18
N ILE A 160 -14.98 4.53 1.39
CA ILE A 160 -15.25 3.14 1.80
C ILE A 160 -13.95 2.36 1.68
N ILE A 161 -13.55 1.69 2.74
CA ILE A 161 -12.38 0.78 2.74
C ILE A 161 -12.91 -0.65 2.63
N GLU A 162 -12.36 -1.38 1.68
CA GLU A 162 -12.70 -2.78 1.48
C GLU A 162 -12.12 -3.66 2.60
N THR A 163 -13.01 -4.22 3.39
CA THR A 163 -12.69 -5.06 4.56
C THR A 163 -13.74 -6.14 4.75
N THR A 164 -13.61 -6.93 5.78
CA THR A 164 -14.63 -7.88 6.20
C THR A 164 -15.90 -7.15 6.63
N GLY A 165 -17.07 -7.72 6.31
CA GLY A 165 -18.35 -7.15 6.66
C GLY A 165 -19.46 -8.21 6.65
N SER A 166 -20.60 -7.86 7.21
CA SER A 166 -21.83 -8.66 7.17
C SER A 166 -22.69 -8.24 6.00
N ALA A 167 -23.52 -9.14 5.51
CA ALA A 167 -24.49 -8.80 4.47
C ALA A 167 -25.53 -7.79 5.02
N ALA A 168 -25.77 -6.73 4.25
CA ALA A 168 -26.81 -5.74 4.55
C ALA A 168 -28.21 -6.32 4.30
N ILE A 169 -28.35 -7.16 3.26
CA ILE A 169 -29.60 -7.81 2.90
C ILE A 169 -29.32 -9.19 2.30
N THR A 170 -30.30 -10.07 2.38
CA THR A 170 -30.33 -11.34 1.65
C THR A 170 -31.41 -11.25 0.57
N LEU A 171 -31.04 -11.45 -0.67
CA LEU A 171 -31.93 -11.45 -1.82
C LEU A 171 -32.17 -12.90 -2.28
N THR A 172 -33.39 -13.19 -2.62
CA THR A 172 -33.86 -14.48 -3.12
C THR A 172 -34.28 -14.41 -4.57
N GLU A 173 -34.69 -15.52 -5.17
CA GLU A 173 -35.24 -15.54 -6.53
C GLU A 173 -36.47 -14.65 -6.69
N ASP A 174 -37.30 -14.52 -5.63
CA ASP A 174 -38.51 -13.71 -5.64
C ASP A 174 -38.22 -12.21 -5.71
N ASP A 175 -37.02 -11.78 -5.23
CA ASP A 175 -36.59 -10.39 -5.24
C ASP A 175 -35.96 -9.99 -6.59
N ILE A 176 -35.59 -10.97 -7.43
CA ILE A 176 -34.94 -10.77 -8.73
C ILE A 176 -35.99 -10.59 -9.83
N ILE A 177 -35.92 -9.44 -10.47
CA ILE A 177 -36.85 -9.08 -11.54
C ILE A 177 -36.21 -9.31 -12.91
N GLY A 178 -36.81 -10.20 -13.70
CA GLY A 178 -36.28 -10.52 -15.02
C GLY A 178 -35.12 -11.52 -15.01
N GLY A 179 -34.16 -11.32 -15.88
CA GLY A 179 -33.00 -12.21 -16.05
C GLY A 179 -31.79 -11.78 -15.22
N TYR A 180 -30.82 -12.64 -15.19
CA TYR A 180 -29.50 -12.34 -14.60
C TYR A 180 -28.38 -12.45 -15.63
N ASN A 181 -27.30 -11.75 -15.42
CA ASN A 181 -26.08 -11.85 -16.21
C ASN A 181 -24.95 -12.35 -15.30
N LEU A 182 -24.49 -13.59 -15.52
CA LEU A 182 -23.42 -14.21 -14.75
C LEU A 182 -22.18 -14.30 -15.62
N SER A 183 -21.06 -13.73 -15.14
CA SER A 183 -19.77 -13.82 -15.81
C SER A 183 -18.73 -14.41 -14.87
N ILE A 184 -17.90 -15.30 -15.44
CA ILE A 184 -16.78 -15.93 -14.74
C ILE A 184 -15.50 -15.37 -15.34
N PRO A 185 -14.50 -15.02 -14.50
CA PRO A 185 -13.25 -14.50 -15.03
C PRO A 185 -12.58 -15.49 -15.96
N THR A 186 -12.06 -14.99 -17.06
CA THR A 186 -11.31 -15.78 -18.01
C THR A 186 -9.95 -16.24 -17.43
N LYS A 187 -9.32 -17.23 -18.03
CA LYS A 187 -8.01 -17.70 -17.58
C LYS A 187 -6.95 -16.58 -17.55
N ASN A 188 -7.05 -15.62 -18.47
CA ASN A 188 -6.10 -14.51 -18.57
C ASN A 188 -6.27 -13.45 -17.46
N GLU A 189 -7.39 -13.47 -16.75
CA GLU A 189 -7.70 -12.57 -15.64
C GLU A 189 -7.34 -13.15 -14.28
N ARG A 190 -6.96 -14.43 -14.25
CA ARG A 190 -6.54 -15.14 -13.03
C ARG A 190 -5.03 -15.06 -12.86
N TYR A 191 -4.61 -14.94 -11.61
CA TYR A 191 -3.20 -15.00 -11.24
C TYR A 191 -2.92 -16.24 -10.38
N ASN A 192 -1.71 -16.80 -10.53
CA ASN A 192 -1.14 -17.77 -9.60
C ASN A 192 0.17 -17.25 -8.97
N ARG A 193 0.58 -16.05 -9.37
CA ARG A 193 1.62 -15.25 -8.73
C ARG A 193 1.29 -13.78 -8.90
N VAL A 194 1.40 -13.00 -7.83
CA VAL A 194 1.27 -11.56 -7.88
C VAL A 194 2.52 -10.95 -7.27
N ILE A 195 3.12 -9.99 -7.98
CA ILE A 195 4.29 -9.23 -7.54
C ILE A 195 3.84 -7.79 -7.32
N VAL A 196 4.14 -7.27 -6.13
CA VAL A 196 3.83 -5.90 -5.75
C VAL A 196 5.11 -5.13 -5.48
N GLY A 197 5.30 -4.07 -6.27
CA GLY A 197 6.32 -3.06 -6.04
C GLY A 197 5.85 -2.04 -5.00
N PHE A 198 6.70 -1.73 -4.04
CA PHE A 198 6.47 -0.75 -2.98
C PHE A 198 7.72 0.10 -2.76
N VAL A 199 7.57 1.23 -2.06
CA VAL A 199 8.69 2.14 -1.78
C VAL A 199 9.36 1.74 -0.47
N ASN A 200 10.58 1.21 -0.51
CA ASN A 200 11.25 0.66 0.67
C ASN A 200 12.12 1.73 1.39
N PRO A 201 11.75 2.15 2.62
CA PRO A 201 12.52 3.12 3.39
C PRO A 201 13.93 2.65 3.76
N ALA A 202 14.14 1.33 3.90
CA ALA A 202 15.43 0.74 4.20
C ALA A 202 16.39 0.79 3.00
N ARG A 203 15.85 0.96 1.78
CA ARG A 203 16.60 1.13 0.52
C ARG A 203 16.59 2.57 0.02
N ASN A 204 16.61 3.54 0.91
CA ASN A 204 16.57 4.97 0.56
C ASN A 204 15.35 5.33 -0.30
N PHE A 205 14.18 4.77 0.00
CA PHE A 205 12.92 4.99 -0.72
C PHE A 205 12.95 4.59 -2.20
N GLN A 206 13.79 3.64 -2.56
CA GLN A 206 13.74 3.00 -3.87
C GLN A 206 12.61 1.95 -3.90
N VAL A 207 12.13 1.66 -5.11
CA VAL A 207 11.14 0.60 -5.31
C VAL A 207 11.79 -0.76 -5.04
N ASP A 208 11.11 -1.54 -4.21
CA ASP A 208 11.43 -2.93 -3.93
C ASP A 208 10.21 -3.79 -4.26
N GLU A 209 10.36 -5.09 -4.36
CA GLU A 209 9.27 -5.99 -4.76
C GLU A 209 9.06 -7.07 -3.72
N VAL A 210 7.81 -7.39 -3.47
CA VAL A 210 7.36 -8.59 -2.74
C VAL A 210 6.41 -9.37 -3.61
N GLN A 211 6.30 -10.69 -3.37
CA GLN A 211 5.39 -11.54 -4.12
C GLN A 211 4.51 -12.39 -3.20
N PHE A 212 3.34 -12.72 -3.70
CA PHE A 212 2.50 -13.76 -3.13
C PHE A 212 2.12 -14.78 -4.22
N PRO A 213 2.22 -16.09 -3.99
CA PRO A 213 2.80 -16.74 -2.80
C PRO A 213 4.28 -16.41 -2.62
N PRO A 214 4.80 -16.45 -1.37
CA PRO A 214 6.23 -16.28 -1.10
C PRO A 214 7.05 -17.37 -1.82
N ILE A 215 8.33 -17.09 -2.09
CA ILE A 215 9.21 -17.97 -2.91
C ILE A 215 9.34 -19.36 -2.33
N ASP A 216 9.35 -19.47 -1.01
CA ASP A 216 9.53 -20.71 -0.28
C ASP A 216 8.21 -21.40 0.11
N ASP A 217 7.07 -20.85 -0.32
CA ASP A 217 5.72 -21.30 0.05
C ASP A 217 5.52 -21.47 1.59
N SER A 218 6.31 -20.75 2.40
CA SER A 218 6.29 -20.90 3.86
C SER A 218 4.96 -20.42 4.45
N GLY A 219 4.46 -21.18 5.41
CA GLY A 219 3.22 -20.84 6.13
C GLY A 219 1.93 -21.02 5.34
N LEU A 220 2.00 -21.46 4.07
CA LEU A 220 0.83 -21.59 3.21
C LEU A 220 0.19 -22.99 3.30
N SER A 221 -1.14 -23.02 3.14
CA SER A 221 -1.87 -24.25 2.88
C SER A 221 -1.43 -24.86 1.54
N THR A 222 -1.63 -26.17 1.36
CA THR A 222 -1.30 -26.83 0.09
C THR A 222 -2.01 -26.18 -1.10
N ALA A 223 -3.24 -25.74 -0.93
CA ALA A 223 -4.03 -25.07 -1.98
C ALA A 223 -3.44 -23.71 -2.39
N ASP A 224 -2.86 -22.99 -1.46
CA ASP A 224 -2.31 -21.65 -1.67
C ASP A 224 -0.87 -21.66 -2.21
N LYS A 225 -0.23 -22.82 -2.30
CA LYS A 225 1.12 -22.93 -2.86
C LYS A 225 1.14 -22.65 -4.35
N HIS A 226 2.15 -21.90 -4.79
CA HIS A 226 2.31 -21.55 -6.20
C HIS A 226 2.28 -22.78 -7.13
N ALA A 227 2.98 -23.87 -6.78
CA ALA A 227 3.02 -25.08 -7.57
C ALA A 227 1.63 -25.73 -7.75
N THR A 228 0.80 -25.74 -6.71
CA THR A 228 -0.57 -26.29 -6.76
C THR A 228 -1.46 -25.44 -7.65
N MET A 229 -1.45 -24.12 -7.47
CA MET A 229 -2.23 -23.20 -8.29
C MET A 229 -1.79 -23.26 -9.76
N LYS A 230 -0.49 -23.30 -10.03
CA LYS A 230 0.06 -23.44 -11.38
C LYS A 230 -0.39 -24.74 -12.05
N THR A 231 -0.40 -25.85 -11.31
CA THR A 231 -0.89 -27.16 -11.81
C THR A 231 -2.38 -27.07 -12.14
N ALA A 232 -3.20 -26.48 -11.28
CA ALA A 232 -4.62 -26.27 -11.52
C ALA A 232 -4.89 -25.36 -12.74
N ASP A 233 -3.99 -24.44 -13.05
CA ASP A 233 -4.05 -23.58 -14.23
C ASP A 233 -3.44 -24.20 -15.49
N GLY A 234 -3.21 -25.52 -15.49
CA GLY A 234 -2.69 -26.28 -16.64
C GLY A 234 -1.18 -26.12 -16.84
N GLY A 235 -0.43 -25.82 -15.79
CA GLY A 235 1.03 -25.68 -15.80
C GLY A 235 1.53 -24.30 -16.24
N PHE A 236 0.65 -23.35 -16.51
CA PHE A 236 1.03 -22.00 -16.95
C PHE A 236 1.33 -21.09 -15.77
N LEU A 237 2.35 -20.24 -15.92
CA LEU A 237 2.60 -19.13 -15.01
C LEU A 237 1.67 -17.97 -15.41
N LEU A 238 0.79 -17.60 -14.52
CA LEU A 238 -0.13 -16.46 -14.65
C LEU A 238 0.30 -15.40 -13.62
N GLU A 239 1.17 -14.48 -14.06
CA GLU A 239 1.80 -13.50 -13.19
C GLU A 239 1.18 -12.13 -13.36
N GLY A 240 0.76 -11.50 -12.27
CA GLY A 240 0.36 -10.10 -12.21
C GLY A 240 1.43 -9.24 -11.54
N ARG A 241 1.74 -8.07 -12.11
CA ARG A 241 2.67 -7.09 -11.53
C ARG A 241 1.97 -5.77 -11.29
N PHE A 242 2.07 -5.29 -10.05
CA PHE A 242 1.44 -4.04 -9.63
C PHE A 242 2.46 -3.20 -8.85
N THR A 243 2.39 -1.89 -9.00
CA THR A 243 3.23 -0.97 -8.24
C THR A 243 2.36 -0.02 -7.43
N PHE A 244 2.67 0.11 -6.14
CA PHE A 244 2.00 1.00 -5.20
C PHE A 244 2.98 2.03 -4.68
N LYS A 245 2.85 3.27 -5.15
CA LYS A 245 3.75 4.38 -4.77
C LYS A 245 3.50 4.89 -3.35
N THR A 246 2.38 4.51 -2.76
CA THR A 246 1.94 4.97 -1.44
C THR A 246 2.32 4.01 -0.31
N LEU A 247 2.62 2.76 -0.62
CA LEU A 247 3.01 1.75 0.36
C LEU A 247 4.51 1.81 0.66
N THR A 248 4.83 1.77 1.94
CA THR A 248 6.22 1.75 2.44
C THR A 248 6.54 0.55 3.31
N SER A 249 5.57 -0.32 3.55
CA SER A 249 5.73 -1.58 4.30
C SER A 249 5.70 -2.77 3.36
N ALA A 250 6.71 -3.64 3.45
CA ALA A 250 6.74 -4.91 2.71
C ALA A 250 5.56 -5.81 3.06
N TYR A 251 5.15 -5.82 4.34
CA TYR A 251 4.05 -6.64 4.83
C TYR A 251 2.69 -6.19 4.30
N GLN A 252 2.46 -4.86 4.23
CA GLN A 252 1.27 -4.30 3.60
C GLN A 252 1.27 -4.59 2.09
N ALA A 253 2.42 -4.54 1.44
CA ALA A 253 2.56 -4.85 0.02
C ALA A 253 2.29 -6.34 -0.27
N GLU A 254 2.76 -7.25 0.60
CA GLU A 254 2.48 -8.69 0.51
C GLU A 254 1.00 -8.99 0.72
N GLU A 255 0.35 -8.32 1.69
CA GLU A 255 -1.10 -8.42 1.90
C GLU A 255 -1.88 -7.98 0.66
N MET A 256 -1.46 -6.88 0.02
CA MET A 256 -2.08 -6.43 -1.23
C MET A 256 -1.88 -7.47 -2.35
N ALA A 257 -0.71 -8.10 -2.44
CA ALA A 257 -0.45 -9.15 -3.41
C ALA A 257 -1.37 -10.36 -3.18
N GLU A 258 -1.54 -10.79 -1.91
CA GLU A 258 -2.43 -11.88 -1.52
C GLU A 258 -3.88 -11.59 -1.89
N VAL A 259 -4.41 -10.42 -1.51
CA VAL A 259 -5.79 -10.04 -1.82
C VAL A 259 -6.04 -9.97 -3.33
N ILE A 260 -5.13 -9.38 -4.09
CA ILE A 260 -5.24 -9.31 -5.55
C ILE A 260 -5.27 -10.71 -6.16
N LEU A 261 -4.39 -11.61 -5.72
CA LEU A 261 -4.34 -12.99 -6.21
C LEU A 261 -5.63 -13.72 -5.90
N ARG A 262 -6.08 -13.74 -4.64
CA ARG A 262 -7.29 -14.44 -4.20
C ARG A 262 -8.53 -13.92 -4.94
N ARG A 263 -8.68 -12.61 -5.03
CA ARG A 263 -9.78 -11.98 -5.79
C ARG A 263 -9.78 -12.34 -7.27
N SER A 264 -8.63 -12.43 -7.91
CA SER A 264 -8.55 -12.80 -9.33
C SER A 264 -9.03 -14.23 -9.59
N ARG A 265 -8.99 -15.10 -8.60
CA ARG A 265 -9.40 -16.50 -8.71
C ARG A 265 -10.87 -16.73 -8.36
N GLU A 266 -11.45 -15.86 -7.54
CA GLU A 266 -12.83 -15.90 -7.06
C GLU A 266 -13.53 -14.59 -7.41
N ALA A 267 -13.61 -14.27 -8.70
CA ALA A 267 -14.17 -13.02 -9.21
C ALA A 267 -15.42 -13.24 -10.06
N LEU A 268 -16.35 -14.05 -9.55
CA LEU A 268 -17.66 -14.20 -10.17
C LEU A 268 -18.37 -12.85 -10.16
N THR A 269 -18.85 -12.41 -11.32
CA THR A 269 -19.65 -11.19 -11.44
C THR A 269 -21.09 -11.53 -11.74
N LEU A 270 -22.01 -10.85 -11.07
CA LEU A 270 -23.45 -11.07 -11.22
C LEU A 270 -24.15 -9.72 -11.43
N GLY A 271 -24.84 -9.59 -12.55
CA GLY A 271 -25.73 -8.47 -12.84
C GLY A 271 -27.17 -8.91 -12.68
N ILE A 272 -27.96 -8.23 -11.85
CA ILE A 272 -29.38 -8.50 -11.61
C ILE A 272 -30.14 -7.19 -11.48
N ASN A 273 -31.45 -7.24 -11.77
CA ASN A 273 -32.38 -6.21 -11.37
C ASN A 273 -33.20 -6.74 -10.20
N VAL A 274 -33.38 -5.91 -9.18
CA VAL A 274 -34.12 -6.24 -7.96
C VAL A 274 -35.26 -5.26 -7.71
N SER A 275 -36.17 -5.62 -6.79
CA SER A 275 -37.23 -4.74 -6.37
C SER A 275 -36.72 -3.48 -5.69
N PHE A 276 -37.57 -2.46 -5.59
CA PHE A 276 -37.19 -1.21 -4.92
C PHE A 276 -36.92 -1.36 -3.43
N ASP A 277 -37.23 -2.52 -2.82
CA ASP A 277 -36.90 -2.83 -1.43
C ASP A 277 -35.39 -2.81 -1.14
N ALA A 278 -34.57 -2.92 -2.19
CA ALA A 278 -33.11 -2.80 -2.11
C ALA A 278 -32.58 -1.34 -2.19
N TYR A 279 -33.43 -0.32 -2.05
CA TYR A 279 -33.06 1.08 -2.26
C TYR A 279 -32.04 1.62 -1.24
N ASP A 280 -31.97 1.02 -0.04
CA ASP A 280 -31.02 1.40 1.00
C ASP A 280 -29.60 0.92 0.74
N LEU A 281 -29.42 0.05 -0.26
CA LEU A 281 -28.08 -0.44 -0.61
C LEU A 281 -27.19 0.68 -1.14
N ALA A 282 -25.93 0.60 -0.75
CA ALA A 282 -24.87 1.48 -1.23
C ALA A 282 -23.75 0.69 -1.91
N ILE A 283 -22.96 1.39 -2.74
CA ILE A 283 -21.74 0.82 -3.30
C ILE A 283 -20.81 0.44 -2.15
N GLY A 284 -20.26 -0.79 -2.20
CA GLY A 284 -19.41 -1.35 -1.17
C GLY A 284 -20.12 -2.29 -0.18
N ASP A 285 -21.45 -2.24 -0.09
CA ASP A 285 -22.23 -3.14 0.75
C ASP A 285 -22.09 -4.59 0.30
N ILE A 286 -22.29 -5.49 1.25
CA ILE A 286 -22.32 -6.93 1.01
C ILE A 286 -23.77 -7.37 0.97
N VAL A 287 -24.12 -8.20 -0.02
CA VAL A 287 -25.43 -8.82 -0.15
C VAL A 287 -25.30 -10.32 -0.28
N ASN A 288 -26.19 -11.07 0.31
CA ASN A 288 -26.28 -12.51 0.13
C ASN A 288 -27.30 -12.81 -0.97
N ILE A 289 -26.97 -13.71 -1.87
CA ILE A 289 -27.85 -14.17 -2.94
C ILE A 289 -28.16 -15.66 -2.73
N THR A 290 -29.45 -15.98 -2.70
CA THR A 290 -29.96 -17.36 -2.73
C THR A 290 -30.71 -17.56 -4.02
N HIS A 291 -30.23 -18.50 -4.86
CA HIS A 291 -30.81 -18.77 -6.17
C HIS A 291 -30.61 -20.24 -6.55
N SER A 292 -31.71 -21.01 -6.65
CA SER A 292 -31.66 -22.47 -6.83
C SER A 292 -30.98 -22.87 -8.12
N SER A 293 -31.36 -22.26 -9.25
CA SER A 293 -30.82 -22.57 -10.58
C SER A 293 -29.35 -22.23 -10.74
N LEU A 294 -28.81 -21.28 -9.94
CA LEU A 294 -27.38 -20.94 -9.88
C LEU A 294 -26.62 -21.75 -8.84
N GLY A 295 -27.32 -22.53 -8.03
CA GLY A 295 -26.73 -23.27 -6.91
C GLY A 295 -26.20 -22.37 -5.80
N PHE A 296 -26.74 -21.15 -5.67
CA PHE A 296 -26.33 -20.21 -4.62
C PHE A 296 -27.19 -20.40 -3.38
N SER A 297 -26.53 -20.58 -2.24
CA SER A 297 -27.15 -20.65 -0.93
C SER A 297 -26.52 -19.60 -0.04
N ALA A 298 -27.16 -18.44 0.08
CA ALA A 298 -26.66 -17.26 0.79
C ALA A 298 -25.21 -16.88 0.35
N LYS A 299 -24.94 -16.99 -0.95
CA LYS A 299 -23.62 -16.65 -1.50
C LYS A 299 -23.41 -15.15 -1.44
N ALA A 300 -22.31 -14.73 -0.80
CA ALA A 300 -22.03 -13.32 -0.56
C ALA A 300 -21.43 -12.64 -1.81
N PHE A 301 -21.90 -11.43 -2.08
CA PHE A 301 -21.43 -10.56 -3.13
C PHE A 301 -21.25 -9.13 -2.59
N ARG A 302 -20.32 -8.38 -3.18
CA ARG A 302 -20.15 -6.95 -2.92
C ARG A 302 -20.80 -6.14 -4.02
N VAL A 303 -21.55 -5.10 -3.64
CA VAL A 303 -22.16 -4.15 -4.58
C VAL A 303 -21.07 -3.25 -5.15
N MET A 304 -20.81 -3.35 -6.45
CA MET A 304 -19.86 -2.51 -7.18
C MET A 304 -20.51 -1.39 -7.98
N GLY A 305 -21.76 -1.55 -8.31
CA GLY A 305 -22.55 -0.55 -9.02
C GLY A 305 -24.03 -0.69 -8.69
N LEU A 306 -24.72 0.44 -8.67
CA LEU A 306 -26.14 0.54 -8.40
C LEU A 306 -26.74 1.55 -9.38
N THR A 307 -27.82 1.16 -10.04
CA THR A 307 -28.53 2.00 -11.02
C THR A 307 -30.02 1.96 -10.72
N PHE A 308 -30.63 3.13 -10.56
CA PHE A 308 -32.09 3.26 -10.46
C PHE A 308 -32.69 3.31 -11.86
N ASN A 309 -33.57 2.37 -12.17
CA ASN A 309 -34.25 2.29 -13.46
C ASN A 309 -35.57 3.04 -13.41
N GLU A 310 -36.07 3.45 -14.60
CA GLU A 310 -37.34 4.18 -14.73
C GLU A 310 -38.58 3.36 -14.34
N ASP A 311 -38.46 2.04 -14.33
CA ASP A 311 -39.50 1.09 -13.94
C ASP A 311 -39.51 0.77 -12.44
N PHE A 312 -38.85 1.58 -11.62
CA PHE A 312 -38.70 1.39 -10.19
C PHE A 312 -37.97 0.09 -9.81
N THR A 313 -37.18 -0.47 -10.70
CA THR A 313 -36.24 -1.53 -10.37
C THR A 313 -34.86 -0.96 -10.08
N ILE A 314 -34.04 -1.72 -9.36
CA ILE A 314 -32.64 -1.36 -9.06
C ILE A 314 -31.73 -2.38 -9.74
N GLY A 315 -30.92 -1.89 -10.69
CA GLY A 315 -29.87 -2.67 -11.32
C GLY A 315 -28.65 -2.76 -10.39
N LEU A 316 -28.25 -3.98 -10.03
CA LEU A 316 -27.09 -4.27 -9.21
C LEU A 316 -25.99 -4.91 -10.05
N SER A 317 -24.79 -4.35 -9.98
CA SER A 317 -23.54 -4.96 -10.42
C SER A 317 -22.81 -5.53 -9.20
N LEU A 318 -22.67 -6.82 -9.13
CA LEU A 318 -22.18 -7.56 -7.98
C LEU A 318 -20.89 -8.32 -8.32
N VAL A 319 -19.94 -8.35 -7.38
CA VAL A 319 -18.74 -9.17 -7.48
C VAL A 319 -18.68 -10.10 -6.28
N GLU A 320 -18.30 -11.33 -6.50
CA GLU A 320 -18.15 -12.34 -5.43
C GLU A 320 -17.31 -11.81 -4.28
N TYR A 321 -17.80 -12.06 -3.07
CA TYR A 321 -17.16 -11.64 -1.83
C TYR A 321 -16.85 -12.84 -0.96
N GLN A 322 -15.59 -12.89 -0.48
CA GLN A 322 -15.13 -13.87 0.51
C GLN A 322 -14.45 -13.15 1.66
N ALA A 323 -15.01 -13.26 2.86
CA ALA A 323 -14.47 -12.61 4.05
C ALA A 323 -13.02 -13.04 4.36
N SER A 324 -12.66 -14.30 4.06
CA SER A 324 -11.32 -14.84 4.27
C SER A 324 -10.22 -14.11 3.49
N HIS A 325 -10.57 -13.46 2.35
CA HIS A 325 -9.60 -12.68 1.57
C HIS A 325 -9.10 -11.42 2.28
N TYR A 326 -9.86 -10.93 3.25
CA TYR A 326 -9.59 -9.69 3.98
C TYR A 326 -9.09 -9.92 5.40
N THR A 327 -8.92 -11.19 5.79
CA THR A 327 -8.40 -11.54 7.11
C THR A 327 -6.88 -11.52 7.07
N TRP A 328 -6.29 -10.61 7.84
CA TRP A 328 -4.84 -10.54 7.97
C TRP A 328 -4.27 -11.84 8.53
N ALA A 329 -3.30 -12.40 7.82
CA ALA A 329 -2.48 -13.49 8.34
C ALA A 329 -1.07 -12.97 8.62
N SER A 330 -0.48 -13.39 9.74
CA SER A 330 0.91 -13.07 10.06
C SER A 330 1.82 -13.63 8.96
N LYS A 331 2.68 -12.77 8.40
CA LYS A 331 3.55 -13.11 7.27
C LYS A 331 4.87 -13.75 7.76
N ALA A 332 5.67 -14.25 6.84
CA ALA A 332 7.05 -14.59 7.14
C ALA A 332 7.85 -13.31 7.39
N GLN A 333 8.82 -13.37 8.30
CA GLN A 333 9.70 -12.22 8.52
C GLN A 333 10.48 -11.93 7.24
N VAL A 334 10.31 -10.74 6.68
CA VAL A 334 11.13 -10.29 5.56
C VAL A 334 12.56 -10.13 6.06
N SER A 335 13.48 -10.94 5.55
CA SER A 335 14.90 -10.78 5.86
C SER A 335 15.34 -9.40 5.38
N SER A 336 15.90 -8.60 6.28
CA SER A 336 16.57 -7.37 5.85
C SER A 336 17.58 -7.74 4.78
N THR A 337 17.56 -7.02 3.66
CA THR A 337 18.61 -7.19 2.62
C THR A 337 19.95 -7.23 3.34
N PRO A 338 20.76 -8.27 3.16
CA PRO A 338 22.04 -8.35 3.84
C PRO A 338 22.78 -7.04 3.57
N SER A 339 23.20 -6.38 4.65
CA SER A 339 24.07 -5.22 4.54
C SER A 339 25.27 -5.67 3.73
N THR A 340 25.36 -5.21 2.49
CA THR A 340 26.59 -5.36 1.72
C THR A 340 27.60 -4.40 2.32
N ASN A 341 28.03 -4.69 3.53
CA ASN A 341 29.20 -4.05 4.13
C ASN A 341 30.40 -4.62 3.39
N LEU A 342 30.53 -4.23 2.14
CA LEU A 342 31.72 -4.54 1.38
C LEU A 342 32.92 -3.93 2.13
N PRO A 343 33.98 -4.70 2.33
CA PRO A 343 35.21 -4.16 2.91
C PRO A 343 35.59 -2.89 2.16
N ASN A 344 35.99 -1.86 2.89
CA ASN A 344 36.45 -0.63 2.27
C ASN A 344 37.59 -0.99 1.28
N PRO A 345 37.46 -0.74 -0.03
CA PRO A 345 38.46 -1.13 -1.03
C PRO A 345 39.83 -0.46 -0.78
N PHE A 346 39.88 0.59 0.06
CA PHE A 346 41.11 1.27 0.45
C PHE A 346 41.69 0.74 1.76
N THR A 347 41.04 -0.19 2.44
CA THR A 347 41.54 -0.84 3.65
C THR A 347 41.90 -2.27 3.29
N ILE A 348 43.18 -2.50 3.00
CA ILE A 348 43.70 -3.85 2.83
C ILE A 348 43.71 -4.51 4.20
N GLN A 349 42.87 -5.52 4.39
CA GLN A 349 42.86 -6.33 5.60
C GLN A 349 44.13 -7.18 5.59
N PRO A 350 44.92 -7.17 6.70
CA PRO A 350 46.02 -8.10 6.82
C PRO A 350 45.51 -9.52 6.73
N PRO A 351 46.28 -10.46 6.15
CA PRO A 351 45.87 -11.87 6.14
C PRO A 351 45.63 -12.39 7.56
N ALA A 352 44.54 -13.11 7.74
CA ALA A 352 44.06 -13.56 9.04
C ALA A 352 45.05 -14.50 9.76
N SER A 353 45.88 -15.19 8.99
CA SER A 353 47.04 -15.96 9.49
C SER A 353 48.04 -16.14 8.36
N VAL A 354 49.29 -15.90 8.63
CA VAL A 354 50.37 -16.24 7.73
C VAL A 354 51.16 -17.33 8.42
N THR A 355 51.13 -18.53 7.86
CA THR A 355 51.98 -19.63 8.31
C THR A 355 53.18 -19.65 7.41
N LEU A 356 54.34 -19.35 7.95
CA LEU A 356 55.58 -19.52 7.24
C LEU A 356 56.02 -20.97 7.46
N SER A 357 56.27 -21.68 6.38
CA SER A 357 56.89 -23.01 6.43
C SER A 357 58.13 -22.98 5.58
N ASP A 358 59.23 -23.39 6.15
CA ASP A 358 60.46 -23.57 5.41
C ASP A 358 60.29 -24.77 4.50
N GLN A 359 60.53 -24.59 3.22
CA GLN A 359 60.49 -25.69 2.23
C GLN A 359 61.93 -25.94 1.74
N LEU A 360 62.40 -27.14 1.91
CA LEU A 360 63.69 -27.57 1.34
C LEU A 360 63.49 -27.82 -0.16
N ILE A 361 64.15 -27.10 -0.97
CA ILE A 361 64.19 -27.31 -2.43
C ILE A 361 65.57 -27.90 -2.79
N GLU A 362 65.57 -29.14 -3.28
CA GLU A 362 66.75 -29.80 -3.78
C GLU A 362 66.81 -29.60 -5.33
N TYR A 363 67.93 -29.08 -5.79
CA TYR A 363 68.20 -28.91 -7.19
C TYR A 363 68.85 -30.18 -7.78
N ASN A 364 68.79 -30.40 -9.10
CA ASN A 364 69.34 -31.55 -9.77
C ASN A 364 70.90 -31.70 -9.64
N ASP A 365 71.58 -30.69 -9.14
CA ASP A 365 73.02 -30.75 -8.83
C ASP A 365 73.33 -31.13 -7.38
N GLY A 366 72.27 -31.49 -6.61
CA GLY A 366 72.40 -31.87 -5.19
C GLY A 366 72.45 -30.70 -4.22
N THR A 367 72.28 -29.45 -4.70
CA THR A 367 72.21 -28.29 -3.84
C THR A 367 70.86 -28.17 -3.18
N VAL A 368 70.79 -28.04 -1.89
CA VAL A 368 69.58 -27.84 -1.11
C VAL A 368 69.49 -26.40 -0.63
N ILE A 369 68.38 -25.71 -0.92
CA ILE A 369 68.09 -24.41 -0.35
C ILE A 369 66.79 -24.46 0.48
N VAL A 370 66.72 -23.56 1.46
CA VAL A 370 65.50 -23.31 2.23
C VAL A 370 64.84 -22.10 1.61
N ALA A 371 63.59 -22.22 1.15
CA ALA A 371 62.82 -21.14 0.56
C ALA A 371 61.67 -20.70 1.47
#